data_5a44d47f9bc35cde734d871e09b28085
#
_entry.id   5a44d47f9bc35cde734d871e09b28085
#
_cell.length_a   1.000
_cell.length_b   1.000
_cell.length_c   1.000
_cell.angle_alpha   90.00
_cell.angle_beta   90.00
_cell.angle_gamma   90.00
#
_symmetry.space_group_name_H-M   'P 1'
#
loop_
_entity.id
_entity.type
_entity.pdbx_description
1 polymer ?
#
loop_
_entity_poly.entity_id
_entity_poly.type
_entity_poly.pdbx_seq_one_letter_code
_entity_poly.pdbx_strand_id
1 'polypeptide(L)'
;RASASGAEGRGFKSLQARIMWYVYIVECTDLSLYTGITLDVDRRVKEHNHSAKGAKSLRYKRPVHLVYSEKYNSHRDAARREYEIKQWKREEKRKLITGA
;
A
#
# COMPACT_ATOMS: atom_id res chain seq x y z
N ARG A 1 25.83 7.95 -3.81
CA ARG A 1 25.68 8.66 -3.64
C ARG A 1 25.46 8.92 -3.33
N ALA A 2 25.65 8.49 -3.26
CA ALA A 2 25.47 9.19 -2.99
C ALA A 2 25.47 9.49 -2.68
N SER A 3 25.87 9.18 -2.77
CA SER A 3 25.80 9.91 -2.54
C SER A 3 25.68 10.33 -2.39
N ALA A 4 26.06 10.14 -2.49
CA ALA A 4 25.86 10.89 -2.35
C ALA A 4 25.71 11.24 -2.35
N SER A 5 26.19 11.11 -2.63
CA SER A 5 25.98 11.78 -2.59
C SER A 5 25.74 12.09 -2.74
N GLY A 6 26.18 11.99 -2.93
CA GLY A 6 25.86 12.67 -3.09
C GLY A 6 25.72 12.80 -3.30
N ALA A 7 25.76 12.77 -3.46
CA ALA A 7 25.51 13.21 -3.62
C ALA A 7 25.47 13.36 -3.95
N GLU A 8 25.54 13.38 -4.22
CA GLU A 8 25.35 13.84 -4.56
C GLU A 8 24.98 13.87 -4.97
N GLY A 9 25.13 13.98 -5.22
CA GLY A 9 24.70 14.14 -5.63
C GLY A 9 24.61 13.79 -6.03
N ARG A 10 24.79 14.08 -6.15
CA ARG A 10 24.53 13.60 -6.43
C ARG A 10 24.03 12.63 -6.26
N GLY A 11 23.94 11.80 -6.33
CA GLY A 11 23.18 10.78 -5.70
C GLY A 11 21.72 10.76 -5.92
N PHE A 12 21.21 11.54 -6.70
CA PHE A 12 19.80 11.68 -6.99
C PHE A 12 19.20 10.45 -7.64
N LYS A 13 19.91 9.88 -8.59
CA LYS A 13 19.41 8.69 -9.29
C LYS A 13 19.19 7.53 -8.32
N SER A 14 20.05 7.41 -7.34
CA SER A 14 19.93 6.38 -6.35
C SER A 14 18.63 6.51 -5.55
N LEU A 15 18.28 7.75 -5.22
CA LEU A 15 17.05 7.99 -4.48
C LEU A 15 15.83 7.61 -5.30
N GLN A 16 15.83 7.98 -6.58
CA GLN A 16 14.71 7.63 -7.45
C GLN A 16 14.58 6.13 -7.62
N ALA A 17 15.70 5.43 -7.69
CA ALA A 17 15.70 3.99 -7.83
C ALA A 17 15.13 3.29 -6.59
N ARG A 18 15.03 4.00 -5.47
CA ARG A 18 14.52 3.45 -4.22
C ARG A 18 13.06 3.76 -3.96
N ILE A 19 12.43 4.51 -4.87
CA ILE A 19 11.00 4.78 -4.73
C ILE A 19 10.27 3.49 -5.04
N MET A 20 9.50 3.02 -4.07
CA MET A 20 8.75 1.80 -4.19
C MET A 20 7.27 2.08 -4.00
N TRP A 21 6.47 1.33 -4.73
CA TRP A 21 5.03 1.34 -4.57
C TRP A 21 4.61 0.08 -3.84
N TYR A 22 3.57 0.20 -3.04
CA TYR A 22 3.07 -0.92 -2.27
C TYR A 22 1.60 -1.16 -2.57
N VAL A 23 1.25 -2.43 -2.76
CA VAL A 23 -0.13 -2.87 -2.72
C VAL A 23 -0.37 -3.29 -1.27
N TYR A 24 -1.44 -2.80 -0.67
CA TYR A 24 -1.73 -3.14 0.71
C TYR A 24 -3.20 -3.53 0.87
N ILE A 25 -3.46 -4.33 1.89
CA ILE A 25 -4.82 -4.72 2.26
C ILE A 25 -5.00 -4.36 3.72
N VAL A 26 -6.10 -3.66 4.03
CA VAL A 26 -6.48 -3.37 5.41
C VAL A 26 -7.79 -4.08 5.72
N GLU A 27 -7.94 -4.48 6.98
CA GLU A 27 -9.15 -5.08 7.48
C GLU A 27 -9.92 -4.04 8.28
N CYS A 28 -11.21 -3.94 8.03
CA CYS A 28 -12.08 -2.96 8.67
C CYS A 28 -12.77 -3.55 9.89
N THR A 29 -13.47 -2.71 10.65
CA THR A 29 -14.16 -3.16 11.86
C THR A 29 -15.24 -4.19 11.55
N ASP A 30 -15.83 -4.12 10.35
CA ASP A 30 -16.86 -5.08 9.94
C ASP A 30 -16.25 -6.31 9.26
N LEU A 31 -14.92 -6.48 9.37
CA LEU A 31 -14.14 -7.58 8.80
C LEU A 31 -14.04 -7.55 7.28
N SER A 32 -14.53 -6.49 6.64
CA SER A 32 -14.34 -6.34 5.19
C SER A 32 -12.89 -5.96 4.90
N LEU A 33 -12.46 -6.20 3.67
CA LEU A 33 -11.09 -5.96 3.24
C LEU A 33 -11.07 -4.85 2.18
N TYR A 34 -10.12 -3.95 2.31
CA TYR A 34 -9.90 -2.88 1.35
C TYR A 34 -8.49 -2.99 0.78
N THR A 35 -8.37 -2.92 -0.55
CA THR A 35 -7.09 -3.02 -1.24
C THR A 35 -6.76 -1.68 -1.90
N GLY A 36 -5.53 -1.22 -1.75
CA GLY A 36 -5.08 0.03 -2.36
C GLY A 36 -3.61 0.00 -2.70
N ILE A 37 -3.11 1.10 -3.26
CA ILE A 37 -1.68 1.26 -3.51
C ILE A 37 -1.21 2.57 -2.90
N THR A 38 0.05 2.62 -2.50
CA THR A 38 0.62 3.80 -1.89
C THR A 38 2.14 3.75 -1.95
N LEU A 39 2.76 4.90 -1.79
CA LEU A 39 4.22 5.00 -1.62
C LEU A 39 4.62 4.79 -0.17
N ASP A 40 3.69 4.99 0.76
CA ASP A 40 3.99 4.93 2.19
C ASP A 40 2.81 4.29 2.91
N VAL A 41 2.95 3.00 3.22
CA VAL A 41 1.85 2.21 3.81
C VAL A 41 1.45 2.75 5.18
N ASP A 42 2.42 3.03 6.04
CA ASP A 42 2.11 3.50 7.39
C ASP A 42 1.35 4.81 7.38
N ARG A 43 1.78 5.75 6.54
CA ARG A 43 1.11 7.03 6.42
C ARG A 43 -0.31 6.84 5.88
N ARG A 44 -0.46 5.98 4.87
CA ARG A 44 -1.76 5.77 4.25
C ARG A 44 -2.77 5.16 5.23
N VAL A 45 -2.32 4.20 6.04
CA VAL A 45 -3.17 3.61 7.06
C VAL A 45 -3.60 4.66 8.08
N LYS A 46 -2.68 5.52 8.48
CA LYS A 46 -3.03 6.61 9.39
C LYS A 46 -4.05 7.57 8.78
N GLU A 47 -3.90 7.85 7.48
CA GLU A 47 -4.87 8.70 6.77
C GLU A 47 -6.25 8.06 6.75
N HIS A 48 -6.32 6.75 6.52
CA HIS A 48 -7.59 6.05 6.53
C HIS A 48 -8.27 6.15 7.90
N ASN A 49 -7.49 6.12 8.96
CA ASN A 49 -8.04 6.10 10.31
C ASN A 49 -8.31 7.50 10.90
N HIS A 50 -7.54 8.50 10.49
CA HIS A 50 -7.57 9.78 11.19
C HIS A 50 -7.73 11.02 10.31
N SER A 51 -7.84 10.85 9.00
CA SER A 51 -7.81 11.98 8.09
C SER A 51 -8.97 11.93 7.09
N ALA A 52 -9.38 13.12 6.65
CA ALA A 52 -10.34 13.23 5.55
C ALA A 52 -9.72 12.77 4.22
N LYS A 53 -8.39 12.64 4.18
CA LYS A 53 -7.68 12.16 2.99
C LYS A 53 -7.79 10.65 2.78
N GLY A 54 -8.26 9.93 3.78
CA GLY A 54 -8.46 8.49 3.65
C GLY A 54 -9.61 8.19 2.69
N ALA A 55 -9.71 6.94 2.26
CA ALA A 55 -10.78 6.51 1.36
C ALA A 55 -12.14 6.73 2.00
N LYS A 56 -13.05 7.32 1.22
CA LYS A 56 -14.40 7.60 1.72
C LYS A 56 -15.13 6.34 2.16
N SER A 57 -14.92 5.25 1.44
CA SER A 57 -15.57 3.99 1.75
C SER A 57 -15.17 3.43 3.11
N LEU A 58 -14.07 3.89 3.66
CA LEU A 58 -13.57 3.42 4.95
C LEU A 58 -13.96 4.31 6.12
N ARG A 59 -14.57 5.46 5.85
CA ARG A 59 -14.85 6.46 6.88
C ARG A 59 -15.64 5.89 8.05
N TYR A 60 -16.62 5.06 7.77
CA TYR A 60 -17.49 4.51 8.80
C TYR A 60 -17.07 3.11 9.24
N LYS A 61 -15.91 2.66 8.80
CA LYS A 61 -15.40 1.33 9.10
C LYS A 61 -14.10 1.37 9.91
N ARG A 62 -13.78 2.54 10.44
CA ARG A 62 -12.58 2.76 11.25
C ARG A 62 -12.71 2.14 12.62
N PRO A 63 -11.62 1.76 13.26
CA PRO A 63 -10.26 1.76 12.71
C PRO A 63 -10.02 0.60 11.77
N VAL A 64 -9.11 0.80 10.82
CA VAL A 64 -8.69 -0.26 9.92
C VAL A 64 -7.28 -0.70 10.29
N HIS A 65 -6.96 -1.95 10.01
CA HIS A 65 -5.66 -2.54 10.36
C HIS A 65 -5.00 -3.07 9.10
N LEU A 66 -3.71 -2.80 8.98
CA LEU A 66 -2.92 -3.37 7.89
C LEU A 66 -2.76 -4.87 8.12
N VAL A 67 -3.15 -5.68 7.13
CA VAL A 67 -3.03 -7.14 7.23
C VAL A 67 -2.14 -7.73 6.16
N TYR A 68 -1.78 -6.96 5.12
CA TYR A 68 -0.93 -7.47 4.05
C TYR A 68 -0.34 -6.34 3.22
N SER A 69 0.87 -6.54 2.70
CA SER A 69 1.44 -5.60 1.73
C SER A 69 2.43 -6.32 0.82
N GLU A 70 2.56 -5.81 -0.40
CA GLU A 70 3.52 -6.26 -1.40
C GLU A 70 4.25 -5.04 -1.96
N LYS A 71 5.51 -5.22 -2.31
CA LYS A 71 6.34 -4.13 -2.79
C LYS A 71 6.61 -4.27 -4.29
N TYR A 72 6.54 -3.16 -5.00
CA TYR A 72 6.78 -3.11 -6.44
C TYR A 72 7.67 -1.93 -6.81
N ASN A 73 8.42 -2.08 -7.89
CA ASN A 73 9.34 -1.07 -8.36
C ASN A 73 8.66 0.08 -9.10
N SER A 74 7.41 -0.11 -9.52
CA SER A 74 6.72 0.90 -10.32
C SER A 74 5.26 0.99 -9.94
N HIS A 75 4.70 2.17 -10.18
CA HIS A 75 3.27 2.39 -9.99
C HIS A 75 2.45 1.45 -10.87
N ARG A 76 2.91 1.25 -12.10
CA ARG A 76 2.20 0.41 -13.06
C ARG A 76 2.02 -1.02 -12.56
N ASP A 77 3.11 -1.60 -12.05
CA ASP A 77 3.04 -2.97 -11.56
C ASP A 77 2.17 -3.08 -10.32
N ALA A 78 2.28 -2.12 -9.42
CA ALA A 78 1.44 -2.10 -8.23
C ALA A 78 -0.03 -1.96 -8.59
N ALA A 79 -0.34 -1.05 -9.51
CA ALA A 79 -1.72 -0.82 -9.94
C ALA A 79 -2.31 -2.07 -10.61
N ARG A 80 -1.51 -2.78 -11.38
CA ARG A 80 -1.95 -4.02 -12.01
C ARG A 80 -2.32 -5.06 -10.95
N ARG A 81 -1.46 -5.19 -9.94
CA ARG A 81 -1.70 -6.14 -8.87
C ARG A 81 -2.92 -5.76 -8.04
N GLU A 82 -3.08 -4.47 -7.77
CA GLU A 82 -4.26 -3.98 -7.05
C GLU A 82 -5.53 -4.36 -7.80
N TYR A 83 -5.55 -4.11 -9.10
CA TYR A 83 -6.70 -4.44 -9.91
C TYR A 83 -6.99 -5.94 -9.86
N GLU A 84 -5.95 -6.76 -9.97
CA GLU A 84 -6.07 -8.21 -9.92
C GLU A 84 -6.70 -8.67 -8.60
N ILE A 85 -6.16 -8.18 -7.49
CA ILE A 85 -6.65 -8.58 -6.16
C ILE A 85 -8.09 -8.11 -5.95
N LYS A 86 -8.44 -6.96 -6.46
CA LYS A 86 -9.81 -6.44 -6.30
C LYS A 86 -10.85 -7.32 -6.98
N GLN A 87 -10.45 -8.13 -7.96
CA GLN A 87 -11.37 -9.05 -8.63
C GLN A 87 -11.57 -10.34 -7.84
N TRP A 88 -10.74 -10.59 -6.85
CA TRP A 88 -10.78 -11.83 -6.09
C TRP A 88 -11.94 -11.84 -5.09
N LYS A 89 -12.41 -13.05 -4.79
CA LYS A 89 -13.37 -13.25 -3.72
C LYS A 89 -12.65 -13.09 -2.38
N ARG A 90 -13.43 -12.82 -1.34
CA ARG A 90 -12.90 -12.63 0.00
C ARG A 90 -12.02 -13.77 0.45
N GLU A 91 -12.45 -15.00 0.17
CA GLU A 91 -11.70 -16.20 0.57
C GLU A 91 -10.30 -16.22 -0.03
N GLU A 92 -10.19 -15.81 -1.29
CA GLU A 92 -8.89 -15.77 -1.96
C GLU A 92 -7.99 -14.71 -1.35
N LYS A 93 -8.56 -13.56 -1.00
CA LYS A 93 -7.81 -12.51 -0.33
C LYS A 93 -7.33 -12.97 1.04
N ARG A 94 -8.17 -13.69 1.77
CA ARG A 94 -7.79 -14.23 3.08
C ARG A 94 -6.63 -15.21 2.96
N LYS A 95 -6.61 -16.04 1.93
CA LYS A 95 -5.51 -16.98 1.71
C LYS A 95 -4.21 -16.22 1.46
N LEU A 96 -4.26 -15.15 0.67
CA LEU A 96 -3.09 -14.33 0.42
C LEU A 96 -2.55 -13.75 1.73
N ILE A 97 -3.44 -13.23 2.57
CA ILE A 97 -3.08 -12.61 3.85
C ILE A 97 -2.43 -13.61 4.78
N THR A 98 -2.95 -14.82 4.87
CA THR A 98 -2.44 -15.84 5.79
C THR A 98 -1.26 -16.63 5.22
N GLY A 99 -1.01 -16.53 3.93
CA GLY A 99 0.04 -17.30 3.28
C GLY A 99 -0.35 -18.76 3.02
N ALA A 100 -1.62 -19.04 3.14
CA ALA A 100 -2.10 -20.43 2.97
C ALA A 100 -2.39 -20.78 1.52
#